data_846dbc6d328e0b9376faaf8191d22a4d
#
_entry.id   846dbc6d328e0b9376faaf8191d22a4d
#
_cell.length_a   1.000
_cell.length_b   1.000
_cell.length_c   1.000
_cell.angle_alpha   90.00
_cell.angle_beta   90.00
_cell.angle_gamma   90.00
#
_symmetry.space_group_name_H-M   'P 1'
#
loop_
_entity.id
_entity.type
_entity.pdbx_description
1 polymer ?
#
loop_
_entity_poly.entity_id
_entity_poly.type
_entity_poly.pdbx_seq_one_letter_code
_entity_poly.pdbx_strand_id
1 'polypeptide(L)'
;MRLVPTSARNLLVALLTALAPSVWTTAQAQDAPPAMPAGATPERKLSFFDPEDGMLDASDFLLNHKGALPVPTIITEPAVGYGFGLGLLFFSQSMAEAQASAKASGKGPAPPNITAVGGAYTENGTWAAGLAHFHTWDGDRYRYLGAIAQVDAQLDYFGQLKQARAYELRGTFLVQQFLVRLGDTRWYVGPRYVLFDSSATFKFGNAQELGSFEKDQRIGKGGIVVDYDSRDNIFYPSRGSYAELEVQLARTGFGSTQTFNMYNARGFTWIPVARTLILGLRADTRFSTGDVPFYAQPYVDLRGVQKGRYQDRNAVMAEMELRWDVTPRWSLLGFTGTGKAYGRWHDFSDASNVYSVGAGFRYMIARKLGVSMGIDVAHSQGQNAFYIQVGSAWH
;
A
#
# COMPACT_ATOMS: atom_id res chain seq x y z
N MET A 1 9.03 29.25 -9.44
CA MET A 1 8.90 28.62 -8.13
C MET A 1 8.28 27.24 -8.34
N ARG A 2 9.05 26.20 -8.18
CA ARG A 2 8.83 24.89 -8.84
C ARG A 2 8.65 23.78 -7.83
N LEU A 3 7.91 22.75 -8.16
CA LEU A 3 7.16 21.85 -7.31
C LEU A 3 7.44 20.37 -7.68
N VAL A 4 7.56 19.45 -6.75
CA VAL A 4 8.07 18.06 -6.87
C VAL A 4 7.11 16.97 -6.35
N PRO A 5 7.09 15.75 -6.91
CA PRO A 5 6.06 14.74 -6.69
C PRO A 5 6.17 13.92 -5.40
N THR A 6 5.04 13.28 -5.08
CA THR A 6 4.76 12.46 -3.89
C THR A 6 5.38 11.05 -3.94
N SER A 7 6.30 10.78 -4.86
CA SER A 7 6.89 9.46 -5.12
C SER A 7 7.64 8.87 -3.94
N ALA A 8 8.27 9.70 -3.09
CA ALA A 8 8.93 9.21 -1.87
C ALA A 8 7.92 8.62 -0.85
N ARG A 9 6.72 9.15 -0.78
CA ARG A 9 5.65 8.58 0.07
C ARG A 9 5.25 7.18 -0.40
N ASN A 10 5.26 6.92 -1.69
CA ASN A 10 4.77 5.67 -2.24
C ASN A 10 5.87 4.62 -2.43
N LEU A 11 7.14 5.01 -2.60
CA LEU A 11 8.25 4.07 -2.42
C LEU A 11 8.27 3.58 -0.97
N LEU A 12 8.03 4.49 -0.05
CA LEU A 12 7.91 4.20 1.37
C LEU A 12 6.60 3.47 1.68
N VAL A 13 5.48 3.81 1.03
CA VAL A 13 4.20 3.09 1.11
C VAL A 13 4.32 1.73 0.42
N ALA A 14 5.04 1.56 -0.68
CA ALA A 14 5.33 0.23 -1.26
C ALA A 14 6.26 -0.58 -0.35
N LEU A 15 7.26 0.02 0.31
CA LEU A 15 8.05 -0.61 1.35
C LEU A 15 7.24 -0.83 2.64
N LEU A 16 6.39 0.12 3.02
CA LEU A 16 5.53 0.02 4.20
C LEU A 16 4.25 -0.78 3.91
N THR A 17 3.73 -0.86 2.70
CA THR A 17 2.62 -1.77 2.35
C THR A 17 3.11 -3.20 2.11
N ALA A 18 4.36 -3.40 1.71
CA ALA A 18 5.01 -4.71 1.85
C ALA A 18 5.32 -5.03 3.32
N LEU A 19 5.44 -4.03 4.20
CA LEU A 19 5.78 -4.13 5.61
C LEU A 19 4.60 -3.79 6.55
N ALA A 20 3.58 -3.06 6.10
CA ALA A 20 2.39 -2.82 6.90
C ALA A 20 1.45 -4.02 6.79
N PRO A 21 1.10 -4.64 7.92
CA PRO A 21 0.01 -5.59 7.92
C PRO A 21 -1.26 -4.81 7.57
N SER A 22 -1.73 -4.97 6.37
CA SER A 22 -3.10 -4.62 6.06
C SER A 22 -3.98 -5.43 7.00
N VAL A 23 -4.81 -4.77 7.73
CA VAL A 23 -5.56 -5.27 8.87
C VAL A 23 -6.46 -6.46 8.49
N TRP A 24 -6.28 -7.56 9.19
CA TRP A 24 -7.03 -8.81 9.02
C TRP A 24 -8.48 -8.65 9.52
N THR A 25 -9.44 -8.84 8.65
CA THR A 25 -10.81 -9.11 9.03
C THR A 25 -11.15 -10.57 8.76
N THR A 26 -11.81 -11.16 9.70
CA THR A 26 -12.35 -12.51 9.85
C THR A 26 -12.47 -13.35 8.57
N ALA A 27 -11.60 -14.34 8.40
CA ALA A 27 -11.97 -15.56 7.69
C ALA A 27 -13.02 -16.30 8.54
N GLN A 28 -14.25 -16.46 8.05
CA GLN A 28 -15.22 -17.35 8.68
C GLN A 28 -14.65 -18.77 8.62
N ALA A 29 -14.39 -19.34 9.80
CA ALA A 29 -14.03 -20.73 9.92
C ALA A 29 -15.17 -21.61 9.37
N GLN A 30 -14.90 -22.38 8.34
CA GLN A 30 -15.67 -23.56 8.06
C GLN A 30 -15.48 -24.54 9.22
N ASP A 31 -16.60 -25.17 9.64
CA ASP A 31 -16.66 -26.07 10.77
C ASP A 31 -15.51 -27.08 10.78
N ALA A 32 -14.75 -27.06 11.86
CA ALA A 32 -13.69 -28.04 12.13
C ALA A 32 -14.31 -29.36 12.59
N PRO A 33 -13.79 -30.52 12.13
CA PRO A 33 -14.20 -31.81 12.66
C PRO A 33 -13.84 -31.95 14.14
N PRO A 34 -14.56 -32.83 14.91
CA PRO A 34 -14.45 -32.92 16.35
C PRO A 34 -13.03 -33.33 16.80
N ALA A 35 -12.59 -32.75 17.92
CA ALA A 35 -11.28 -32.96 18.53
C ALA A 35 -11.06 -34.43 18.91
N MET A 36 -9.98 -35.03 18.41
CA MET A 36 -9.43 -36.29 18.91
C MET A 36 -8.68 -36.12 20.24
N PRO A 37 -8.61 -37.14 21.11
CA PRO A 37 -8.02 -37.03 22.45
C PRO A 37 -6.51 -36.82 22.39
N ALA A 38 -6.00 -36.09 23.41
CA ALA A 38 -4.59 -35.72 23.59
C ALA A 38 -3.69 -36.95 23.72
N GLY A 39 -3.04 -37.30 22.65
CA GLY A 39 -1.87 -38.16 22.59
C GLY A 39 -0.74 -37.39 21.90
N ALA A 40 0.51 -37.59 22.35
CA ALA A 40 1.75 -36.90 21.97
C ALA A 40 1.70 -36.23 20.58
N THR A 41 1.84 -34.92 20.57
CA THR A 41 1.83 -34.12 19.33
C THR A 41 3.04 -34.54 18.48
N PRO A 42 2.85 -35.21 17.34
CA PRO A 42 3.96 -35.45 16.44
C PRO A 42 4.46 -34.09 15.95
N GLU A 43 5.77 -33.86 15.90
CA GLU A 43 6.36 -32.71 15.23
C GLU A 43 5.79 -32.60 13.83
N ARG A 44 4.84 -31.67 13.64
CA ARG A 44 4.18 -31.44 12.36
C ARG A 44 5.22 -30.87 11.40
N LYS A 45 5.74 -31.68 10.50
CA LYS A 45 6.63 -31.21 9.44
C LYS A 45 5.90 -30.12 8.65
N LEU A 46 6.46 -28.92 8.66
CA LEU A 46 5.95 -27.79 7.87
C LEU A 46 5.99 -28.19 6.39
N SER A 47 4.86 -28.19 5.74
CA SER A 47 4.74 -28.50 4.31
C SER A 47 4.55 -27.21 3.53
N PHE A 48 5.22 -27.11 2.38
CA PHE A 48 4.99 -26.09 1.36
C PHE A 48 4.06 -26.59 0.25
N PHE A 49 3.44 -27.72 0.42
CA PHE A 49 2.49 -28.31 -0.51
C PHE A 49 1.20 -28.64 0.22
N ASP A 50 0.07 -28.26 -0.39
CA ASP A 50 -1.25 -28.57 0.13
C ASP A 50 -1.54 -30.06 -0.07
N PRO A 51 -1.92 -30.80 0.98
CA PRO A 51 -2.23 -32.22 0.86
C PRO A 51 -3.51 -32.52 0.04
N GLU A 52 -4.38 -31.53 -0.19
CA GLU A 52 -5.63 -31.71 -0.94
C GLU A 52 -5.39 -31.73 -2.45
N ASP A 53 -4.49 -30.89 -2.97
CA ASP A 53 -4.26 -30.75 -4.41
C ASP A 53 -2.78 -30.98 -4.83
N GLY A 54 -1.88 -31.17 -3.86
CA GLY A 54 -0.45 -31.37 -4.10
C GLY A 54 0.28 -30.14 -4.66
N MET A 55 -0.37 -28.97 -4.71
CA MET A 55 0.22 -27.75 -5.25
C MET A 55 0.96 -26.94 -4.18
N LEU A 56 1.84 -26.04 -4.63
CA LEU A 56 2.59 -25.15 -3.75
C LEU A 56 1.63 -24.30 -2.90
N ASP A 57 1.80 -24.37 -1.58
CA ASP A 57 1.00 -23.63 -0.59
C ASP A 57 1.81 -23.31 0.66
N ALA A 58 2.02 -22.04 0.92
CA ALA A 58 2.75 -21.57 2.09
C ALA A 58 1.84 -21.40 3.34
N SER A 59 0.57 -21.79 3.30
CA SER A 59 -0.38 -21.59 4.40
C SER A 59 0.09 -22.17 5.72
N ASP A 60 0.51 -23.44 5.71
CA ASP A 60 0.94 -24.13 6.94
C ASP A 60 2.21 -23.49 7.53
N PHE A 61 3.13 -23.07 6.67
CA PHE A 61 4.32 -22.35 7.07
C PHE A 61 3.94 -21.00 7.70
N LEU A 62 3.17 -20.15 7.01
CA LEU A 62 2.80 -18.81 7.47
C LEU A 62 1.92 -18.84 8.73
N LEU A 63 0.96 -19.78 8.83
CA LEU A 63 0.08 -19.89 9.98
C LEU A 63 0.83 -20.26 11.27
N ASN A 64 1.85 -21.12 11.16
CA ASN A 64 2.58 -21.63 12.32
C ASN A 64 3.91 -20.91 12.55
N HIS A 65 4.30 -20.01 11.65
CA HIS A 65 5.56 -19.28 11.76
C HIS A 65 5.55 -18.33 12.97
N LYS A 66 6.64 -18.35 13.73
CA LYS A 66 6.93 -17.46 14.86
C LYS A 66 8.36 -16.98 14.77
N GLY A 67 8.58 -15.71 15.09
CA GLY A 67 9.91 -15.09 14.95
C GLY A 67 10.08 -14.34 13.65
N ALA A 68 11.26 -14.41 13.05
CA ALA A 68 11.62 -13.62 11.87
C ALA A 68 11.22 -14.32 10.57
N LEU A 69 10.43 -13.67 9.75
CA LEU A 69 10.03 -14.11 8.41
C LEU A 69 10.68 -13.18 7.36
N PRO A 70 11.62 -13.67 6.53
CA PRO A 70 12.14 -12.90 5.42
C PRO A 70 11.12 -12.82 4.28
N VAL A 71 10.87 -11.60 3.80
CA VAL A 71 9.96 -11.32 2.68
C VAL A 71 10.73 -10.59 1.59
N PRO A 72 11.19 -11.30 0.55
CA PRO A 72 11.78 -10.67 -0.61
C PRO A 72 10.71 -9.94 -1.43
N THR A 73 11.08 -8.77 -1.98
CA THR A 73 10.20 -7.96 -2.82
C THR A 73 10.91 -7.57 -4.10
N ILE A 74 10.25 -7.73 -5.23
CA ILE A 74 10.74 -7.25 -6.52
C ILE A 74 10.04 -5.93 -6.84
N ILE A 75 10.81 -4.89 -7.12
CA ILE A 75 10.32 -3.56 -7.45
C ILE A 75 10.27 -3.43 -8.97
N THR A 76 9.11 -3.02 -9.49
CA THR A 76 8.88 -2.82 -10.93
C THR A 76 8.15 -1.49 -11.19
N GLU A 77 8.29 -0.53 -10.28
CA GLU A 77 7.63 0.78 -10.36
C GLU A 77 8.34 1.67 -11.39
N PRO A 78 7.65 2.13 -12.45
CA PRO A 78 8.28 2.92 -13.52
C PRO A 78 8.96 4.22 -13.06
N ALA A 79 8.58 4.77 -11.91
CA ALA A 79 9.15 6.01 -11.39
C ALA A 79 10.58 5.82 -10.84
N VAL A 80 10.95 4.60 -10.44
CA VAL A 80 12.25 4.29 -9.81
C VAL A 80 13.02 3.15 -10.51
N GLY A 81 12.39 2.53 -11.52
CA GLY A 81 12.98 1.41 -12.26
C GLY A 81 12.85 0.07 -11.53
N TYR A 82 13.64 -0.91 -12.01
CA TYR A 82 13.64 -2.24 -11.46
C TYR A 82 14.51 -2.33 -10.21
N GLY A 83 14.12 -3.13 -9.25
CA GLY A 83 14.88 -3.27 -8.02
C GLY A 83 14.48 -4.48 -7.18
N PHE A 84 15.18 -4.61 -6.09
CA PHE A 84 14.97 -5.66 -5.11
C PHE A 84 14.89 -5.06 -3.70
N GLY A 85 14.02 -5.63 -2.88
CA GLY A 85 13.89 -5.32 -1.46
C GLY A 85 13.88 -6.59 -0.62
N LEU A 86 14.24 -6.45 0.64
CA LEU A 86 14.13 -7.49 1.65
C LEU A 86 13.54 -6.90 2.92
N GLY A 87 12.44 -7.46 3.37
CA GLY A 87 11.83 -7.21 4.66
C GLY A 87 12.03 -8.40 5.60
N LEU A 88 12.24 -8.13 6.88
CA LEU A 88 12.18 -9.11 7.96
C LEU A 88 10.99 -8.76 8.84
N LEU A 89 9.96 -9.60 8.83
CA LEU A 89 8.78 -9.48 9.67
C LEU A 89 8.96 -10.30 10.93
N PHE A 90 8.84 -9.67 12.11
CA PHE A 90 8.94 -10.34 13.40
C PHE A 90 7.55 -10.49 14.02
N PHE A 91 7.15 -11.73 14.22
CA PHE A 91 5.89 -12.11 14.87
C PHE A 91 6.15 -12.52 16.31
N SER A 92 5.52 -11.85 17.27
CA SER A 92 5.60 -12.21 18.69
C SER A 92 4.89 -13.53 19.01
N GLN A 93 3.87 -13.87 18.22
CA GLN A 93 3.09 -15.11 18.28
C GLN A 93 2.71 -15.55 16.86
N SER A 94 2.50 -16.84 16.65
CA SER A 94 2.04 -17.32 15.35
C SER A 94 0.59 -16.87 15.09
N MET A 95 0.19 -16.83 13.82
CA MET A 95 -1.19 -16.51 13.47
C MET A 95 -2.18 -17.53 14.05
N ALA A 96 -1.80 -18.79 14.12
CA ALA A 96 -2.60 -19.86 14.71
C ALA A 96 -2.80 -19.63 16.21
N GLU A 97 -1.71 -19.26 16.94
CA GLU A 97 -1.78 -18.90 18.38
C GLU A 97 -2.68 -17.67 18.60
N ALA A 98 -2.57 -16.64 17.75
CA ALA A 98 -3.39 -15.44 17.84
C ALA A 98 -4.88 -15.75 17.66
N GLN A 99 -5.22 -16.57 16.67
CA GLN A 99 -6.61 -17.02 16.43
C GLN A 99 -7.16 -17.86 17.58
N ALA A 100 -6.36 -18.79 18.11
CA ALA A 100 -6.76 -19.63 19.26
C ALA A 100 -7.01 -18.77 20.50
N SER A 101 -6.13 -17.80 20.79
CA SER A 101 -6.29 -16.88 21.94
C SER A 101 -7.53 -15.99 21.80
N ALA A 102 -7.81 -15.48 20.60
CA ALA A 102 -9.00 -14.68 20.32
C ALA A 102 -10.28 -15.50 20.54
N LYS A 103 -10.31 -16.74 20.05
CA LYS A 103 -11.43 -17.67 20.24
C LYS A 103 -11.64 -18.01 21.72
N ALA A 104 -10.57 -18.28 22.47
CA ALA A 104 -10.63 -18.60 23.88
C ALA A 104 -11.13 -17.43 24.75
N SER A 105 -10.81 -16.18 24.38
CA SER A 105 -11.23 -14.96 25.08
C SER A 105 -12.62 -14.46 24.69
N GLY A 106 -13.31 -15.13 23.76
CA GLY A 106 -14.59 -14.67 23.21
C GLY A 106 -14.53 -13.35 22.43
N LYS A 107 -13.32 -12.86 22.16
CA LYS A 107 -13.08 -11.69 21.34
C LYS A 107 -12.96 -12.11 19.87
N GLY A 108 -13.34 -11.23 18.95
CA GLY A 108 -13.14 -11.47 17.53
C GLY A 108 -11.67 -11.65 17.18
N PRO A 109 -11.33 -12.28 16.04
CA PRO A 109 -9.94 -12.43 15.60
C PRO A 109 -9.33 -11.03 15.41
N ALA A 110 -8.17 -10.81 16.06
CA ALA A 110 -7.39 -9.60 15.93
C ALA A 110 -6.17 -9.85 15.02
N PRO A 111 -5.74 -8.85 14.26
CA PRO A 111 -4.49 -8.94 13.52
C PRO A 111 -3.30 -9.22 14.44
N PRO A 112 -2.30 -10.00 14.01
CA PRO A 112 -1.10 -10.21 14.80
C PRO A 112 -0.28 -8.92 14.93
N ASN A 113 0.42 -8.78 16.05
CA ASN A 113 1.37 -7.72 16.25
C ASN A 113 2.65 -8.01 15.45
N ILE A 114 3.08 -7.06 14.63
CA ILE A 114 4.19 -7.24 13.72
C ILE A 114 5.18 -6.09 13.85
N THR A 115 6.45 -6.41 14.00
CA THR A 115 7.56 -5.49 13.81
C THR A 115 8.25 -5.86 12.51
N ALA A 116 8.52 -4.87 11.67
CA ALA A 116 9.16 -5.05 10.38
C ALA A 116 10.41 -4.18 10.28
N VAL A 117 11.50 -4.72 9.75
CA VAL A 117 12.67 -3.96 9.32
C VAL A 117 13.01 -4.37 7.90
N GLY A 118 13.43 -3.43 7.08
CA GLY A 118 13.75 -3.78 5.70
C GLY A 118 14.39 -2.66 4.91
N GLY A 119 14.82 -3.00 3.71
CA GLY A 119 15.39 -2.06 2.77
C GLY A 119 15.19 -2.51 1.33
N ALA A 120 15.39 -1.58 0.41
CA ALA A 120 15.28 -1.80 -1.01
C ALA A 120 16.25 -0.93 -1.79
N TYR A 121 16.64 -1.43 -2.98
CA TYR A 121 17.51 -0.73 -3.91
C TYR A 121 17.03 -0.97 -5.34
N THR A 122 17.13 0.05 -6.20
CA THR A 122 16.72 -0.03 -7.60
C THR A 122 17.84 0.38 -8.55
N GLU A 123 17.72 0.02 -9.82
CA GLU A 123 18.74 0.22 -10.86
C GLU A 123 19.09 1.69 -11.11
N ASN A 124 18.15 2.62 -10.87
CA ASN A 124 18.41 4.06 -11.01
C ASN A 124 19.15 4.67 -9.81
N GLY A 125 19.53 3.85 -8.81
CA GLY A 125 20.22 4.29 -7.61
C GLY A 125 19.30 4.71 -6.47
N THR A 126 17.98 4.58 -6.60
CA THR A 126 17.04 4.80 -5.50
C THR A 126 17.20 3.72 -4.45
N TRP A 127 17.26 4.11 -3.17
CA TRP A 127 17.21 3.18 -2.05
C TRP A 127 16.36 3.71 -0.90
N ALA A 128 15.85 2.79 -0.11
CA ALA A 128 15.20 3.11 1.15
C ALA A 128 15.46 2.01 2.18
N ALA A 129 15.51 2.38 3.45
CA ALA A 129 15.57 1.44 4.56
C ALA A 129 14.74 1.96 5.73
N GLY A 130 14.11 1.06 6.50
CA GLY A 130 13.22 1.51 7.56
C GLY A 130 12.78 0.42 8.52
N LEU A 131 12.06 0.88 9.53
CA LEU A 131 11.45 0.10 10.60
C LEU A 131 9.96 0.48 10.68
N ALA A 132 9.10 -0.51 10.87
CA ALA A 132 7.68 -0.31 11.16
C ALA A 132 7.21 -1.24 12.28
N HIS A 133 6.22 -0.78 13.05
CA HIS A 133 5.56 -1.55 14.08
C HIS A 133 4.06 -1.36 14.00
N PHE A 134 3.34 -2.48 13.89
CA PHE A 134 1.89 -2.52 13.97
C PHE A 134 1.46 -3.31 15.19
N HIS A 135 0.52 -2.75 15.94
CA HIS A 135 0.03 -3.35 17.18
C HIS A 135 -1.46 -3.15 17.35
N THR A 136 -2.13 -4.19 17.84
CA THR A 136 -3.56 -4.13 18.18
C THR A 136 -3.80 -4.54 19.62
N TRP A 137 -4.78 -3.92 20.26
CA TRP A 137 -5.20 -4.22 21.62
C TRP A 137 -6.72 -4.43 21.68
N ASP A 138 -7.14 -5.10 22.76
CA ASP A 138 -8.54 -5.29 23.15
C ASP A 138 -9.44 -5.84 22.03
N GLY A 139 -8.98 -6.93 21.38
CA GLY A 139 -9.75 -7.57 20.30
C GLY A 139 -9.91 -6.66 19.09
N ASP A 140 -8.83 -5.96 18.69
CA ASP A 140 -8.80 -5.04 17.57
C ASP A 140 -9.61 -3.74 17.77
N ARG A 141 -9.88 -3.38 19.04
CA ARG A 141 -10.53 -2.09 19.35
C ARG A 141 -9.59 -0.92 19.14
N TYR A 142 -8.30 -1.11 19.43
CA TYR A 142 -7.26 -0.10 19.26
C TYR A 142 -6.22 -0.61 18.29
N ARG A 143 -5.78 0.26 17.39
CA ARG A 143 -4.74 -0.01 16.39
C ARG A 143 -3.68 1.08 16.42
N TYR A 144 -2.43 0.69 16.45
CA TYR A 144 -1.30 1.58 16.32
C TYR A 144 -0.44 1.18 15.13
N LEU A 145 0.01 2.17 14.37
CA LEU A 145 1.03 2.04 13.34
C LEU A 145 2.08 3.12 13.54
N GLY A 146 3.31 2.70 13.77
CA GLY A 146 4.48 3.57 13.78
C GLY A 146 5.48 3.10 12.74
N ALA A 147 6.08 4.04 11.98
CA ALA A 147 7.17 3.72 11.08
C ALA A 147 8.16 4.87 10.95
N ILE A 148 9.43 4.52 10.71
CA ILE A 148 10.49 5.45 10.37
C ILE A 148 11.31 4.87 9.22
N ALA A 149 11.70 5.69 8.26
CA ALA A 149 12.53 5.24 7.16
C ALA A 149 13.41 6.37 6.63
N GLN A 150 14.57 5.99 6.11
CA GLN A 150 15.47 6.84 5.33
C GLN A 150 15.27 6.51 3.86
N VAL A 151 15.23 7.55 3.01
CA VAL A 151 15.07 7.42 1.56
C VAL A 151 16.05 8.30 0.83
N ASP A 152 16.56 7.78 -0.28
CA ASP A 152 17.27 8.52 -1.32
C ASP A 152 16.69 8.07 -2.67
N ALA A 153 15.89 8.93 -3.29
CA ALA A 153 15.13 8.59 -4.48
C ALA A 153 15.55 9.45 -5.68
N GLN A 154 15.87 8.78 -6.77
CA GLN A 154 16.13 9.40 -8.07
C GLN A 154 14.82 9.42 -8.86
N LEU A 155 14.31 10.59 -9.17
CA LEU A 155 12.95 10.79 -9.64
C LEU A 155 12.89 11.79 -10.80
N ASP A 156 11.78 11.74 -11.55
CA ASP A 156 11.46 12.71 -12.57
C ASP A 156 10.32 13.62 -12.14
N TYR A 157 10.51 14.91 -12.37
CA TYR A 157 9.48 15.93 -12.27
C TYR A 157 9.00 16.35 -13.67
N PHE A 158 7.72 16.30 -13.91
CA PHE A 158 7.15 16.58 -15.24
C PHE A 158 6.60 18.01 -15.40
N GLY A 159 6.21 18.68 -14.33
CA GLY A 159 5.71 20.06 -14.36
C GLY A 159 4.62 20.34 -15.39
N GLN A 160 4.37 21.62 -15.67
CA GLN A 160 3.37 22.06 -16.64
C GLN A 160 3.67 21.61 -18.07
N LEU A 161 4.94 21.57 -18.45
CA LEU A 161 5.38 21.22 -19.81
C LEU A 161 5.42 19.71 -20.06
N LYS A 162 5.10 18.88 -19.05
CA LYS A 162 5.16 17.41 -19.10
C LYS A 162 6.52 16.84 -19.58
N GLN A 163 7.58 17.62 -19.44
CA GLN A 163 8.95 17.19 -19.71
C GLN A 163 9.60 16.68 -18.43
N ALA A 164 10.22 15.50 -18.51
CA ALA A 164 10.92 14.92 -17.39
C ALA A 164 12.15 15.78 -17.01
N ARG A 165 12.28 16.06 -15.71
CA ARG A 165 13.44 16.74 -15.11
C ARG A 165 13.90 15.93 -13.93
N ALA A 166 15.04 15.31 -14.06
CA ALA A 166 15.62 14.49 -13.02
C ALA A 166 15.94 15.31 -11.76
N TYR A 167 15.62 14.74 -10.61
CA TYR A 167 15.99 15.28 -9.31
C TYR A 167 16.21 14.13 -8.33
N GLU A 168 16.95 14.43 -7.28
CA GLU A 168 17.22 13.56 -6.17
C GLU A 168 16.43 14.05 -4.94
N LEU A 169 15.74 13.14 -4.26
CA LEU A 169 15.00 13.42 -3.04
C LEU A 169 15.53 12.55 -1.91
N ARG A 170 16.26 13.15 -0.99
CA ARG A 170 16.75 12.50 0.23
C ARG A 170 15.91 12.91 1.42
N GLY A 171 15.70 12.02 2.36
CA GLY A 171 15.02 12.44 3.58
C GLY A 171 14.69 11.32 4.54
N THR A 172 14.29 11.75 5.74
CA THR A 172 13.78 10.87 6.79
C THR A 172 12.26 11.01 6.88
N PHE A 173 11.58 9.90 6.78
CA PHE A 173 10.14 9.81 6.91
C PHE A 173 9.76 9.17 8.23
N LEU A 174 8.75 9.75 8.91
CA LEU A 174 8.13 9.19 10.11
C LEU A 174 6.62 9.24 9.95
N VAL A 175 5.94 8.15 10.34
CA VAL A 175 4.50 8.13 10.51
C VAL A 175 4.14 7.56 11.85
N GLN A 176 3.10 8.15 12.49
CA GLN A 176 2.47 7.68 13.71
C GLN A 176 0.96 7.74 13.51
N GLN A 177 0.26 6.64 13.75
CA GLN A 177 -1.18 6.57 13.66
C GLN A 177 -1.73 5.77 14.82
N PHE A 178 -2.83 6.25 15.37
CA PHE A 178 -3.58 5.55 16.40
C PHE A 178 -5.07 5.59 16.05
N LEU A 179 -5.68 4.43 15.90
CA LEU A 179 -7.10 4.32 15.55
C LEU A 179 -7.88 3.62 16.64
N VAL A 180 -9.11 4.06 16.84
CA VAL A 180 -10.08 3.49 17.79
C VAL A 180 -11.31 3.04 17.03
N ARG A 181 -11.73 1.80 17.26
CA ARG A 181 -13.00 1.27 16.72
C ARG A 181 -14.20 1.91 17.41
N LEU A 182 -15.17 2.37 16.63
CA LEU A 182 -16.39 2.99 17.13
C LEU A 182 -17.42 1.92 17.52
N GLY A 183 -17.44 1.59 18.81
CA GLY A 183 -18.31 0.52 19.33
C GLY A 183 -18.02 -0.83 18.66
N ASP A 184 -19.08 -1.59 18.35
CA ASP A 184 -19.01 -2.88 17.65
C ASP A 184 -19.15 -2.73 16.13
N THR A 185 -18.87 -1.55 15.60
CA THR A 185 -18.96 -1.26 14.17
C THR A 185 -17.68 -1.63 13.44
N ARG A 186 -17.65 -1.42 12.12
CA ARG A 186 -16.49 -1.57 11.24
C ARG A 186 -15.77 -0.23 10.97
N TRP A 187 -16.11 0.80 11.74
CA TRP A 187 -15.52 2.12 11.63
C TRP A 187 -14.39 2.31 12.64
N TYR A 188 -13.31 2.89 12.18
CA TYR A 188 -12.17 3.30 12.99
C TYR A 188 -11.94 4.78 12.79
N VAL A 189 -11.53 5.49 13.84
CA VAL A 189 -11.19 6.91 13.77
C VAL A 189 -9.99 7.20 14.67
N GLY A 190 -9.15 8.11 14.24
CA GLY A 190 -8.06 8.55 15.10
C GLY A 190 -7.04 9.45 14.42
N PRO A 191 -6.06 9.94 15.20
CA PRO A 191 -5.01 10.83 14.72
C PRO A 191 -3.98 10.09 13.86
N ARG A 192 -3.46 10.83 12.86
CA ARG A 192 -2.26 10.48 12.10
C ARG A 192 -1.30 11.66 12.09
N TYR A 193 -0.05 11.40 12.42
CA TYR A 193 1.04 12.35 12.27
C TYR A 193 2.03 11.84 11.23
N VAL A 194 2.49 12.72 10.34
CA VAL A 194 3.50 12.42 9.33
C VAL A 194 4.55 13.51 9.35
N LEU A 195 5.82 13.12 9.45
CA LEU A 195 6.96 14.02 9.28
C LEU A 195 7.81 13.51 8.10
N PHE A 196 8.18 14.41 7.21
CA PHE A 196 9.17 14.17 6.17
C PHE A 196 10.17 15.33 6.17
N ASP A 197 11.35 15.08 6.67
CA ASP A 197 12.48 16.00 6.67
C ASP A 197 13.34 15.66 5.46
N SER A 198 13.44 16.56 4.47
CA SER A 198 13.95 16.21 3.15
C SER A 198 14.70 17.33 2.48
N SER A 199 15.68 16.94 1.65
CA SER A 199 16.37 17.78 0.68
C SER A 199 16.03 17.30 -0.74
N ALA A 200 15.66 18.23 -1.61
CA ALA A 200 15.42 17.98 -3.02
C ALA A 200 16.46 18.70 -3.87
N THR A 201 17.23 17.93 -4.64
CA THR A 201 18.31 18.45 -5.48
C THR A 201 18.00 18.25 -6.96
N PHE A 202 17.87 19.33 -7.72
CA PHE A 202 17.72 19.28 -9.17
C PHE A 202 19.07 19.26 -9.87
N LYS A 203 19.25 18.36 -10.83
CA LYS A 203 20.41 18.27 -11.70
C LYS A 203 20.09 18.93 -13.03
N PHE A 204 20.76 20.04 -13.35
CA PHE A 204 20.59 20.76 -14.61
C PHE A 204 21.79 20.48 -15.53
N GLY A 205 21.54 19.80 -16.66
CA GLY A 205 22.57 19.53 -17.68
C GLY A 205 23.71 18.62 -17.22
N ASN A 206 24.83 18.67 -17.89
CA ASN A 206 26.06 18.00 -17.43
C ASN A 206 26.52 18.67 -16.15
N ALA A 207 26.61 17.93 -15.09
CA ALA A 207 26.77 18.37 -13.69
C ALA A 207 27.97 19.32 -13.43
N GLN A 208 28.81 19.58 -14.41
CA GLN A 208 29.99 20.47 -14.32
C GLN A 208 29.71 21.91 -14.80
N GLU A 209 28.67 22.18 -15.57
CA GLU A 209 28.46 23.49 -16.20
C GLU A 209 27.27 24.33 -15.72
N LEU A 210 26.22 23.75 -15.12
CA LEU A 210 24.96 24.47 -14.83
C LEU A 210 24.51 24.48 -13.35
N GLY A 211 25.26 23.87 -12.46
CA GLY A 211 24.98 23.88 -11.02
C GLY A 211 23.81 23.00 -10.60
N SER A 212 23.72 22.71 -9.31
CA SER A 212 22.59 22.05 -8.65
C SER A 212 21.80 23.08 -7.86
N PHE A 213 20.46 22.93 -7.86
CA PHE A 213 19.60 23.70 -6.96
C PHE A 213 19.10 22.75 -5.88
N GLU A 214 19.50 23.01 -4.65
CA GLU A 214 19.08 22.23 -3.47
C GLU A 214 18.04 23.01 -2.66
N LYS A 215 17.02 22.31 -2.18
CA LYS A 215 15.99 22.88 -1.33
C LYS A 215 15.64 21.96 -0.18
N ASP A 216 16.04 22.37 1.01
CA ASP A 216 15.64 21.71 2.25
C ASP A 216 14.21 22.05 2.61
N GLN A 217 13.45 21.06 2.95
CA GLN A 217 12.05 21.22 3.37
C GLN A 217 11.69 20.19 4.42
N ARG A 218 10.97 20.66 5.42
CA ARG A 218 10.35 19.79 6.41
C ARG A 218 8.84 19.88 6.28
N ILE A 219 8.19 18.74 6.12
CA ILE A 219 6.74 18.60 6.07
C ILE A 219 6.28 17.84 7.31
N GLY A 220 5.78 18.58 8.31
CA GLY A 220 5.10 18.01 9.47
C GLY A 220 3.58 18.19 9.32
N LYS A 221 2.84 17.10 9.32
CA LYS A 221 1.38 17.08 9.16
C LYS A 221 0.73 16.33 10.30
N GLY A 222 -0.23 16.99 10.96
CA GLY A 222 -1.16 16.35 11.88
C GLY A 222 -2.55 16.26 11.25
N GLY A 223 -3.28 15.19 11.54
CA GLY A 223 -4.58 15.01 10.95
C GLY A 223 -5.41 13.91 11.58
N ILE A 224 -6.60 13.72 11.02
CA ILE A 224 -7.55 12.69 11.42
C ILE A 224 -7.79 11.75 10.23
N VAL A 225 -7.89 10.46 10.55
CA VAL A 225 -8.25 9.39 9.63
C VAL A 225 -9.54 8.75 10.12
N VAL A 226 -10.42 8.46 9.18
CA VAL A 226 -11.63 7.66 9.40
C VAL A 226 -11.59 6.50 8.41
N ASP A 227 -11.56 5.26 8.92
CA ASP A 227 -11.52 4.04 8.13
C ASP A 227 -12.81 3.25 8.29
N TYR A 228 -13.28 2.66 7.21
CA TYR A 228 -14.31 1.64 7.19
C TYR A 228 -13.79 0.39 6.48
N ASP A 229 -13.89 -0.78 7.11
CA ASP A 229 -13.45 -2.03 6.49
C ASP A 229 -14.46 -3.16 6.71
N SER A 230 -15.05 -3.64 5.63
CA SER A 230 -16.00 -4.75 5.62
C SER A 230 -15.58 -5.90 4.70
N ARG A 231 -14.33 -5.87 4.22
CA ARG A 231 -13.78 -6.91 3.34
C ARG A 231 -13.78 -8.28 4.05
N ASP A 232 -14.05 -9.31 3.29
CA ASP A 232 -13.96 -10.71 3.76
C ASP A 232 -12.50 -11.17 3.90
N ASN A 233 -11.61 -10.61 3.10
CA ASN A 233 -10.16 -10.82 3.18
C ASN A 233 -9.46 -9.55 2.72
N ILE A 234 -8.36 -9.18 3.36
CA ILE A 234 -7.63 -7.95 3.04
C ILE A 234 -6.63 -8.14 1.91
N PHE A 235 -6.06 -9.36 1.77
CA PHE A 235 -5.08 -9.63 0.72
C PHE A 235 -5.74 -9.90 -0.62
N TYR A 236 -6.87 -10.63 -0.61
CA TYR A 236 -7.55 -11.05 -1.82
C TYR A 236 -9.06 -11.04 -1.63
N PRO A 237 -9.65 -9.86 -1.51
CA PRO A 237 -11.08 -9.72 -1.24
C PRO A 237 -11.93 -10.35 -2.35
N SER A 238 -13.03 -10.99 -1.94
CA SER A 238 -14.06 -11.46 -2.86
C SER A 238 -15.36 -10.68 -2.70
N ARG A 239 -15.55 -10.05 -1.54
CA ARG A 239 -16.72 -9.23 -1.21
C ARG A 239 -16.39 -8.21 -0.13
N GLY A 240 -17.21 -7.16 -0.06
CA GLY A 240 -17.12 -6.13 0.94
C GLY A 240 -16.43 -4.88 0.42
N SER A 241 -16.25 -3.91 1.29
CA SER A 241 -15.75 -2.58 0.93
C SER A 241 -14.74 -2.09 1.95
N TYR A 242 -13.83 -1.28 1.49
CA TYR A 242 -12.92 -0.45 2.29
C TYR A 242 -13.09 1.00 1.89
N ALA A 243 -13.09 1.90 2.85
CA ALA A 243 -13.05 3.34 2.62
C ALA A 243 -12.15 4.03 3.65
N GLU A 244 -11.37 4.99 3.21
CA GLU A 244 -10.56 5.87 4.07
C GLU A 244 -10.85 7.32 3.71
N LEU A 245 -11.11 8.11 4.73
CA LEU A 245 -11.15 9.58 4.67
C LEU A 245 -10.04 10.12 5.54
N GLU A 246 -9.22 11.01 4.99
CA GLU A 246 -8.10 11.61 5.69
C GLU A 246 -8.07 13.12 5.48
N VAL A 247 -7.94 13.85 6.58
CA VAL A 247 -7.67 15.30 6.60
C VAL A 247 -6.35 15.51 7.30
N GLN A 248 -5.38 16.14 6.64
CA GLN A 248 -4.07 16.46 7.17
C GLN A 248 -3.75 17.94 7.01
N LEU A 249 -3.25 18.55 8.07
CA LEU A 249 -2.88 19.96 8.14
C LEU A 249 -1.36 20.07 8.35
N ALA A 250 -0.64 20.64 7.39
CA ALA A 250 0.76 20.99 7.55
C ALA A 250 0.87 22.35 8.21
N ARG A 251 1.50 22.42 9.38
CA ARG A 251 1.65 23.65 10.18
C ARG A 251 3.01 23.67 10.85
N THR A 252 3.47 24.86 11.21
CA THR A 252 4.71 25.04 11.99
C THR A 252 4.65 24.32 13.34
N GLY A 253 3.49 24.28 13.99
CA GLY A 253 3.27 23.52 15.23
C GLY A 253 3.44 22.01 15.09
N PHE A 254 3.37 21.45 13.88
CA PHE A 254 3.70 20.05 13.55
C PHE A 254 5.10 19.91 12.96
N GLY A 255 5.92 20.97 12.96
CA GLY A 255 7.27 20.96 12.41
C GLY A 255 7.33 21.21 10.89
N SER A 256 6.27 21.69 10.25
CA SER A 256 6.28 21.99 8.81
C SER A 256 6.88 23.38 8.54
N THR A 257 7.73 23.46 7.50
CA THR A 257 8.24 24.74 6.97
C THR A 257 7.25 25.42 6.02
N GLN A 258 6.18 24.72 5.62
CA GLN A 258 5.14 25.24 4.74
C GLN A 258 3.76 24.99 5.32
N THR A 259 2.80 25.85 4.95
CA THR A 259 1.41 25.77 5.42
C THR A 259 0.49 25.33 4.29
N PHE A 260 -0.10 24.16 4.44
CA PHE A 260 -1.05 23.60 3.47
C PHE A 260 -1.99 22.58 4.11
N ASN A 261 -3.04 22.22 3.41
CA ASN A 261 -3.96 21.15 3.80
C ASN A 261 -4.01 20.08 2.72
N MET A 262 -4.26 18.85 3.15
CA MET A 262 -4.54 17.71 2.25
C MET A 262 -5.81 17.00 2.69
N TYR A 263 -6.64 16.67 1.73
CA TYR A 263 -7.89 15.94 1.89
C TYR A 263 -7.87 14.75 0.95
N ASN A 264 -7.87 13.57 1.50
CA ASN A 264 -7.84 12.34 0.72
C ASN A 264 -9.10 11.53 1.03
N ALA A 265 -9.76 11.03 0.00
CA ALA A 265 -10.80 10.03 0.14
C ALA A 265 -10.54 8.91 -0.87
N ARG A 266 -10.54 7.68 -0.39
CA ARG A 266 -10.41 6.49 -1.24
C ARG A 266 -11.42 5.43 -0.83
N GLY A 267 -11.89 4.70 -1.81
CA GLY A 267 -12.85 3.62 -1.59
C GLY A 267 -12.62 2.49 -2.57
N PHE A 268 -12.76 1.27 -2.06
CA PHE A 268 -12.68 0.04 -2.83
C PHE A 268 -13.89 -0.81 -2.50
N THR A 269 -14.45 -1.50 -3.48
CA THR A 269 -15.52 -2.49 -3.23
C THR A 269 -15.36 -3.70 -4.12
N TRP A 270 -15.65 -4.88 -3.60
CA TRP A 270 -15.63 -6.15 -4.32
C TRP A 270 -17.01 -6.75 -4.28
N ILE A 271 -17.54 -7.04 -5.46
CA ILE A 271 -18.90 -7.51 -5.68
C ILE A 271 -18.82 -8.85 -6.42
N PRO A 272 -19.22 -9.98 -5.78
CA PRO A 272 -19.32 -11.24 -6.48
C PRO A 272 -20.51 -11.19 -7.45
N VAL A 273 -20.21 -11.08 -8.76
CA VAL A 273 -21.24 -11.05 -9.82
C VAL A 273 -21.63 -12.46 -10.28
N ALA A 274 -20.74 -13.44 -10.04
CA ALA A 274 -21.02 -14.87 -10.17
C ALA A 274 -20.16 -15.66 -9.17
N ARG A 275 -20.33 -16.98 -9.10
CA ARG A 275 -19.56 -17.84 -8.16
C ARG A 275 -18.04 -17.73 -8.35
N THR A 276 -17.58 -17.50 -9.57
CA THR A 276 -16.16 -17.42 -9.95
C THR A 276 -15.79 -16.06 -10.53
N LEU A 277 -16.69 -15.07 -10.49
CA LEU A 277 -16.47 -13.77 -11.13
C LEU A 277 -16.69 -12.65 -10.12
N ILE A 278 -15.67 -11.88 -9.85
CA ILE A 278 -15.68 -10.78 -8.88
C ILE A 278 -15.40 -9.47 -9.62
N LEU A 279 -16.26 -8.49 -9.42
CA LEU A 279 -16.07 -7.11 -9.88
C LEU A 279 -15.49 -6.28 -8.75
N GLY A 280 -14.30 -5.75 -8.96
CA GLY A 280 -13.67 -4.74 -8.10
C GLY A 280 -13.89 -3.35 -8.66
N LEU A 281 -14.22 -2.38 -7.82
CA LEU A 281 -14.33 -0.97 -8.15
C LEU A 281 -13.48 -0.15 -7.17
N ARG A 282 -12.75 0.83 -7.70
CA ARG A 282 -11.94 1.79 -6.94
C ARG A 282 -12.31 3.21 -7.33
N ALA A 283 -12.44 4.08 -6.35
CA ALA A 283 -12.47 5.53 -6.53
C ALA A 283 -11.50 6.18 -5.53
N ASP A 284 -10.75 7.18 -5.99
CA ASP A 284 -9.72 7.86 -5.19
C ASP A 284 -9.74 9.35 -5.55
N THR A 285 -9.78 10.21 -4.54
CA THR A 285 -9.76 11.66 -4.69
C THR A 285 -8.74 12.25 -3.73
N ARG A 286 -7.95 13.20 -4.22
CA ARG A 286 -6.90 13.88 -3.48
C ARG A 286 -6.98 15.36 -3.77
N PHE A 287 -7.22 16.16 -2.74
CA PHE A 287 -7.31 17.62 -2.84
C PHE A 287 -6.28 18.26 -1.94
N SER A 288 -5.76 19.40 -2.36
CA SER A 288 -4.83 20.16 -1.56
C SER A 288 -5.07 21.67 -1.68
N THR A 289 -4.77 22.39 -0.60
CA THR A 289 -4.85 23.86 -0.56
C THR A 289 -3.60 24.42 0.12
N GLY A 290 -3.23 25.67 -0.19
CA GLY A 290 -2.05 26.33 0.37
C GLY A 290 -0.76 26.01 -0.41
N ASP A 291 0.39 26.17 0.25
CA ASP A 291 1.71 26.04 -0.37
C ASP A 291 2.24 24.61 -0.31
N VAL A 292 1.61 23.75 -1.09
CA VAL A 292 2.00 22.33 -1.16
C VAL A 292 3.34 22.21 -1.87
N PRO A 293 4.35 21.58 -1.23
CA PRO A 293 5.59 21.25 -1.91
C PRO A 293 5.32 20.44 -3.19
N PHE A 294 6.16 20.67 -4.18
CA PHE A 294 6.00 20.07 -5.48
C PHE A 294 5.98 18.52 -5.43
N TYR A 295 6.73 17.87 -4.53
CA TYR A 295 6.73 16.43 -4.30
C TYR A 295 5.58 15.90 -3.42
N ALA A 296 4.76 16.77 -2.89
CA ALA A 296 3.59 16.42 -2.09
C ALA A 296 2.26 16.67 -2.81
N GLN A 297 2.30 17.11 -4.07
CA GLN A 297 1.07 17.37 -4.84
C GLN A 297 0.31 16.07 -5.15
N PRO A 298 -1.03 16.12 -5.14
CA PRO A 298 -1.88 15.07 -5.66
C PRO A 298 -1.50 14.67 -7.09
N TYR A 299 -1.60 13.38 -7.40
CA TYR A 299 -1.34 12.85 -8.74
C TYR A 299 -2.26 11.68 -9.07
N VAL A 300 -2.40 11.39 -10.35
CA VAL A 300 -3.13 10.22 -10.86
C VAL A 300 -2.30 8.97 -10.61
N ASP A 301 -2.84 8.05 -9.82
CA ASP A 301 -2.21 6.81 -9.36
C ASP A 301 -2.98 5.60 -9.91
N LEU A 302 -2.75 5.29 -11.18
CA LEU A 302 -3.31 4.16 -11.89
C LEU A 302 -2.22 3.20 -12.34
N ARG A 303 -2.52 1.91 -12.43
CA ARG A 303 -1.60 0.92 -12.99
C ARG A 303 -1.20 1.30 -14.43
N GLY A 304 0.08 1.24 -14.78
CA GLY A 304 0.61 1.66 -16.09
C GLY A 304 0.94 3.15 -16.18
N VAL A 305 0.60 3.95 -15.19
CA VAL A 305 0.93 5.37 -15.13
C VAL A 305 2.10 5.59 -14.19
N GLN A 306 3.20 6.16 -14.70
CA GLN A 306 4.34 6.53 -13.86
C GLN A 306 3.88 7.53 -12.79
N LYS A 307 4.18 7.22 -11.53
CA LYS A 307 3.80 8.06 -10.39
C LYS A 307 4.39 9.45 -10.51
N GLY A 308 3.57 10.47 -10.23
CA GLY A 308 3.96 11.88 -10.36
C GLY A 308 3.93 12.46 -11.78
N ARG A 309 3.67 11.65 -12.82
CA ARG A 309 3.64 12.15 -14.20
C ARG A 309 2.46 13.10 -14.46
N TYR A 310 1.31 12.79 -13.92
CA TYR A 310 0.10 13.62 -14.00
C TYR A 310 -0.26 14.09 -12.60
N GLN A 311 0.26 15.25 -12.21
CA GLN A 311 0.06 15.84 -10.89
C GLN A 311 -0.38 17.28 -11.00
N ASP A 312 -1.21 17.70 -10.05
CA ASP A 312 -1.67 19.08 -9.87
C ASP A 312 -2.16 19.26 -8.42
N ARG A 313 -2.79 20.37 -8.13
CA ARG A 313 -3.39 20.66 -6.81
C ARG A 313 -4.42 19.62 -6.39
N ASN A 314 -5.14 19.06 -7.34
CA ASN A 314 -6.17 18.05 -7.14
C ASN A 314 -5.96 16.87 -8.09
N ALA A 315 -6.33 15.66 -7.66
CA ALA A 315 -6.40 14.49 -8.51
C ALA A 315 -7.63 13.66 -8.17
N VAL A 316 -8.28 13.13 -9.21
CA VAL A 316 -9.40 12.19 -9.09
C VAL A 316 -9.16 11.02 -10.02
N MET A 317 -9.51 9.82 -9.59
CA MET A 317 -9.37 8.62 -10.40
C MET A 317 -10.37 7.56 -10.01
N ALA A 318 -10.69 6.70 -10.99
CA ALA A 318 -11.47 5.50 -10.80
C ALA A 318 -10.84 4.35 -11.58
N GLU A 319 -10.94 3.14 -11.03
CA GLU A 319 -10.46 1.91 -11.66
C GLU A 319 -11.49 0.79 -11.44
N MET A 320 -11.66 -0.05 -12.45
CA MET A 320 -12.49 -1.23 -12.42
C MET A 320 -11.62 -2.45 -12.74
N GLU A 321 -11.82 -3.53 -12.00
CA GLU A 321 -11.14 -4.81 -12.21
C GLU A 321 -12.17 -5.93 -12.24
N LEU A 322 -12.12 -6.77 -13.25
CA LEU A 322 -12.89 -7.99 -13.32
C LEU A 322 -11.96 -9.18 -13.11
N ARG A 323 -12.18 -9.94 -12.05
CA ARG A 323 -11.41 -11.13 -11.70
C ARG A 323 -12.24 -12.38 -11.94
N TRP A 324 -11.68 -13.30 -12.70
CA TRP A 324 -12.23 -14.62 -12.92
C TRP A 324 -11.39 -15.70 -12.24
N ASP A 325 -11.94 -16.33 -11.22
CA ASP A 325 -11.33 -17.45 -10.50
C ASP A 325 -11.53 -18.73 -11.33
N VAL A 326 -10.55 -19.03 -12.21
CA VAL A 326 -10.60 -20.14 -13.17
C VAL A 326 -10.53 -21.49 -12.44
N THR A 327 -9.73 -21.55 -11.41
CA THR A 327 -9.59 -22.71 -10.50
C THR A 327 -9.50 -22.20 -9.06
N PRO A 328 -9.55 -23.05 -8.02
CA PRO A 328 -9.31 -22.63 -6.65
C PRO A 328 -7.94 -21.97 -6.39
N ARG A 329 -7.00 -22.11 -7.32
CA ARG A 329 -5.63 -21.60 -7.22
C ARG A 329 -5.32 -20.48 -8.19
N TRP A 330 -5.94 -20.47 -9.36
CA TRP A 330 -5.60 -19.54 -10.44
C TRP A 330 -6.75 -18.64 -10.77
N SER A 331 -6.44 -17.36 -10.83
CA SER A 331 -7.37 -16.34 -11.31
C SER A 331 -6.75 -15.53 -12.44
N LEU A 332 -7.57 -15.16 -13.39
CA LEU A 332 -7.27 -14.17 -14.43
C LEU A 332 -7.99 -12.88 -14.11
N LEU A 333 -7.39 -11.76 -14.45
CA LEU A 333 -8.02 -10.46 -14.24
C LEU A 333 -7.77 -9.51 -15.42
N GLY A 334 -8.76 -8.66 -15.68
CA GLY A 334 -8.65 -7.54 -16.58
C GLY A 334 -9.06 -6.27 -15.85
N PHE A 335 -8.42 -5.14 -16.15
CA PHE A 335 -8.72 -3.88 -15.48
C PHE A 335 -8.64 -2.70 -16.43
N THR A 336 -9.35 -1.65 -16.08
CA THR A 336 -9.28 -0.35 -16.75
C THR A 336 -9.51 0.77 -15.74
N GLY A 337 -8.91 1.91 -15.99
CA GLY A 337 -9.02 3.06 -15.11
C GLY A 337 -8.93 4.38 -15.86
N THR A 338 -9.40 5.43 -15.21
CA THR A 338 -9.29 6.80 -15.71
C THR A 338 -9.03 7.76 -14.56
N GLY A 339 -8.37 8.88 -14.87
CA GLY A 339 -8.09 9.91 -13.87
C GLY A 339 -7.75 11.25 -14.49
N LYS A 340 -7.80 12.30 -13.67
CA LYS A 340 -7.39 13.66 -13.99
C LYS A 340 -6.62 14.28 -12.84
N ALA A 341 -5.62 15.10 -13.18
CA ALA A 341 -4.99 16.03 -12.24
C ALA A 341 -5.25 17.47 -12.71
N TYR A 342 -5.72 18.35 -11.82
CA TYR A 342 -6.22 19.68 -12.15
C TYR A 342 -6.12 20.67 -10.96
N GLY A 343 -6.35 21.96 -11.24
CA GLY A 343 -6.61 23.02 -10.26
C GLY A 343 -5.53 24.07 -10.09
N ARG A 344 -4.32 23.89 -10.65
CA ARG A 344 -3.26 24.91 -10.65
C ARG A 344 -2.93 25.37 -12.06
N TRP A 345 -2.80 24.42 -12.99
CA TRP A 345 -2.40 24.71 -14.36
C TRP A 345 -3.53 24.53 -15.35
N HIS A 346 -4.49 23.70 -15.04
CA HIS A 346 -5.67 23.41 -15.88
C HIS A 346 -6.90 23.30 -14.98
N ASP A 347 -8.00 23.83 -15.46
CA ASP A 347 -9.31 23.54 -14.88
C ASP A 347 -9.72 22.10 -15.15
N PHE A 348 -10.72 21.60 -14.45
CA PHE A 348 -11.18 20.22 -14.58
C PHE A 348 -11.60 19.87 -16.01
N SER A 349 -12.24 20.83 -16.73
CA SER A 349 -12.64 20.67 -18.14
C SER A 349 -11.45 20.45 -19.07
N ASP A 350 -10.37 21.20 -18.85
CA ASP A 350 -9.22 21.29 -19.75
C ASP A 350 -8.10 20.31 -19.38
N ALA A 351 -8.16 19.74 -18.18
CA ALA A 351 -7.21 18.75 -17.73
C ALA A 351 -7.29 17.47 -18.57
N SER A 352 -6.13 16.95 -18.99
CA SER A 352 -6.05 15.73 -19.79
C SER A 352 -6.61 14.53 -19.05
N ASN A 353 -7.47 13.75 -19.71
CA ASN A 353 -7.85 12.43 -19.23
C ASN A 353 -6.66 11.48 -19.35
N VAL A 354 -6.38 10.77 -18.27
CA VAL A 354 -5.39 9.70 -18.20
C VAL A 354 -6.16 8.38 -18.18
N TYR A 355 -5.83 7.47 -19.07
CA TYR A 355 -6.46 6.15 -19.15
C TYR A 355 -5.45 5.06 -18.91
N SER A 356 -5.89 3.98 -18.30
CA SER A 356 -5.12 2.78 -18.06
C SER A 356 -5.95 1.56 -18.44
N VAL A 357 -5.32 0.55 -19.01
CA VAL A 357 -5.91 -0.75 -19.30
C VAL A 357 -4.86 -1.83 -19.08
N GLY A 358 -5.28 -3.00 -18.63
CA GLY A 358 -4.34 -4.08 -18.43
C GLY A 358 -5.02 -5.40 -18.12
N ALA A 359 -4.18 -6.41 -17.97
CA ALA A 359 -4.57 -7.75 -17.59
C ALA A 359 -3.52 -8.37 -16.68
N GLY A 360 -3.89 -9.41 -15.98
CA GLY A 360 -2.96 -10.12 -15.10
C GLY A 360 -3.48 -11.50 -14.71
N PHE A 361 -2.69 -12.15 -13.88
CA PHE A 361 -3.07 -13.42 -13.25
C PHE A 361 -2.67 -13.44 -11.79
N ARG A 362 -3.32 -14.28 -11.02
CA ARG A 362 -2.98 -14.54 -9.61
C ARG A 362 -2.88 -16.04 -9.39
N TYR A 363 -1.93 -16.43 -8.54
CA TYR A 363 -1.81 -17.75 -7.96
C TYR A 363 -1.97 -17.63 -6.44
N MET A 364 -2.82 -18.47 -5.85
CA MET A 364 -3.08 -18.49 -4.41
C MET A 364 -1.93 -19.20 -3.69
N ILE A 365 -0.91 -18.43 -3.27
CA ILE A 365 0.32 -18.96 -2.66
C ILE A 365 0.09 -19.44 -1.21
N ALA A 366 -0.92 -18.90 -0.52
CA ALA A 366 -1.34 -19.33 0.81
C ALA A 366 -2.87 -19.33 0.91
N ARG A 367 -3.49 -20.45 0.51
CA ARG A 367 -4.93 -20.58 0.35
C ARG A 367 -5.70 -20.33 1.65
N LYS A 368 -5.23 -20.89 2.79
CA LYS A 368 -5.89 -20.74 4.10
C LYS A 368 -5.85 -19.30 4.63
N LEU A 369 -4.96 -18.47 4.11
CA LEU A 369 -4.81 -17.05 4.46
C LEU A 369 -5.40 -16.12 3.39
N GLY A 370 -5.79 -16.66 2.24
CA GLY A 370 -6.22 -15.87 1.10
C GLY A 370 -5.12 -14.95 0.56
N VAL A 371 -3.86 -15.39 0.59
CA VAL A 371 -2.75 -14.64 0.02
C VAL A 371 -2.47 -15.14 -1.38
N SER A 372 -2.60 -14.25 -2.35
CA SER A 372 -2.25 -14.50 -3.75
C SER A 372 -1.01 -13.73 -4.16
N MET A 373 -0.33 -14.22 -5.19
CA MET A 373 0.71 -13.47 -5.89
C MET A 373 0.55 -13.63 -7.40
N GLY A 374 1.05 -12.68 -8.17
CA GLY A 374 0.93 -12.74 -9.63
C GLY A 374 1.56 -11.57 -10.34
N ILE A 375 1.21 -11.42 -11.60
CA ILE A 375 1.77 -10.38 -12.48
C ILE A 375 0.62 -9.64 -13.15
N ASP A 376 0.73 -8.32 -13.19
CA ASP A 376 -0.12 -7.43 -13.99
C ASP A 376 0.72 -6.78 -15.08
N VAL A 377 0.18 -6.70 -16.28
CA VAL A 377 0.70 -5.88 -17.38
C VAL A 377 -0.31 -4.78 -17.65
N ALA A 378 0.17 -3.56 -17.69
CA ALA A 378 -0.66 -2.38 -17.88
C ALA A 378 -0.13 -1.49 -19.00
N HIS A 379 -1.04 -0.87 -19.73
CA HIS A 379 -0.76 0.13 -20.75
C HIS A 379 -1.45 1.44 -20.43
N SER A 380 -0.73 2.55 -20.52
CA SER A 380 -1.27 3.90 -20.35
C SER A 380 -0.51 4.90 -21.20
N GLN A 381 -1.20 5.71 -22.01
CA GLN A 381 -0.63 6.86 -22.74
C GLN A 381 0.69 6.53 -23.48
N GLY A 382 0.72 5.36 -24.15
CA GLY A 382 1.88 4.91 -24.93
C GLY A 382 3.03 4.32 -24.07
N GLN A 383 2.81 4.07 -22.79
CA GLN A 383 3.75 3.41 -21.90
C GLN A 383 3.23 2.06 -21.46
N ASN A 384 4.13 1.10 -21.30
CA ASN A 384 3.84 -0.21 -20.73
C ASN A 384 4.54 -0.34 -19.38
N ALA A 385 3.88 -0.99 -18.45
CA ALA A 385 4.45 -1.35 -17.16
C ALA A 385 4.01 -2.77 -16.79
N PHE A 386 4.84 -3.47 -16.03
CA PHE A 386 4.42 -4.71 -15.40
C PHE A 386 4.67 -4.63 -13.89
N TYR A 387 3.85 -5.33 -13.14
CA TYR A 387 3.89 -5.33 -11.69
C TYR A 387 3.86 -6.75 -11.17
N ILE A 388 4.76 -7.06 -10.24
CA ILE A 388 4.65 -8.27 -9.43
C ILE A 388 3.80 -7.90 -8.22
N GLN A 389 2.65 -8.56 -8.10
CA GLN A 389 1.66 -8.26 -7.07
C GLN A 389 1.60 -9.38 -6.03
N VAL A 390 1.49 -8.98 -4.76
CA VAL A 390 1.14 -9.87 -3.65
C VAL A 390 -0.18 -9.35 -3.08
N GLY A 391 -1.22 -10.17 -3.16
CA GLY A 391 -2.57 -9.75 -2.78
C GLY A 391 -3.29 -8.93 -3.85
N SER A 392 -4.18 -8.04 -3.41
CA SER A 392 -4.89 -7.09 -4.27
C SER A 392 -3.93 -5.98 -4.75
N ALA A 393 -4.19 -5.43 -5.93
CA ALA A 393 -3.47 -4.26 -6.43
C ALA A 393 -3.88 -2.96 -5.70
N TRP A 394 -4.95 -2.98 -4.90
CA TRP A 394 -5.47 -1.83 -4.16
C TRP A 394 -5.29 -2.03 -2.66
N HIS A 395 -4.56 -1.07 -2.01
CA HIS A 395 -4.24 -1.08 -0.58
C HIS A 395 -4.57 0.23 0.10
#